data_9fcb8759487e578b35cb7b35dd9c45b4
#
_entry.id   9fcb8759487e578b35cb7b35dd9c45b4
#
_cell.length_a   1.000
_cell.length_b   1.000
_cell.length_c   1.000
_cell.angle_alpha   90.00
_cell.angle_beta   90.00
_cell.angle_gamma   90.00
#
_symmetry.space_group_name_H-M   'P 1'
#
loop_
_entity.id
_entity.type
_entity.pdbx_description
1 polymer ?
#
loop_
_entity_poly.entity_id
_entity_poly.type
_entity_poly.pdbx_seq_one_letter_code
_entity_poly.pdbx_strand_id
1 'polypeptide(L)'
;LAAQLERFGPTVLATYPTCALMLAEEARAGRLHIAPREIWTGGETLTPAMRRRIEASFDCRIGNSYGASEFLALAAECRHGHLHVNEDWAILESVDRHLAPVPDGQFGHTTLLTNLANHVQPLIRYDLGDRIALHGDPCPCGMPTAWLEVEGRSDDLLTLYDTQRRAVWLSPLALTTVLEDGAGVFAFRLEQTGDTALLLNIVDGGKAGRAAQARARTVFKRYLQEQGLGNVAVKVVCGVSPAPGPGGKMRRVIGLQHGASRAT
;
A
#
# COMPACT_ATOMS: atom_id res chain seq x y z
N LEU A 1 0.93 -15.25 -19.80
CA LEU A 1 -0.20 -14.82 -18.98
C LEU A 1 -1.25 -14.08 -19.82
N ALA A 2 -0.92 -13.00 -20.60
CA ALA A 2 -1.88 -12.23 -21.40
C ALA A 2 -2.70 -13.12 -22.33
N ALA A 3 -2.08 -13.93 -23.18
CA ALA A 3 -2.77 -14.86 -24.07
C ALA A 3 -3.63 -15.92 -23.34
N GLN A 4 -3.29 -16.27 -22.11
CA GLN A 4 -4.11 -17.17 -21.29
C GLN A 4 -5.36 -16.46 -20.78
N LEU A 5 -5.23 -15.21 -20.33
CA LEU A 5 -6.35 -14.38 -19.88
C LEU A 5 -7.32 -14.09 -21.03
N GLU A 6 -6.82 -13.74 -22.23
CA GLU A 6 -7.64 -13.51 -23.41
C GLU A 6 -8.44 -14.76 -23.80
N ARG A 7 -7.78 -15.93 -23.81
CA ARG A 7 -8.45 -17.21 -24.11
C ARG A 7 -9.50 -17.58 -23.05
N PHE A 8 -9.24 -17.25 -21.76
CA PHE A 8 -10.15 -17.55 -20.66
C PHE A 8 -11.34 -16.59 -20.59
N GLY A 9 -11.14 -15.31 -20.94
CA GLY A 9 -12.15 -14.25 -20.91
C GLY A 9 -12.76 -14.04 -19.52
N PRO A 10 -11.96 -13.65 -18.49
CA PRO A 10 -12.45 -13.58 -17.12
C PRO A 10 -13.55 -12.51 -16.98
N THR A 11 -14.67 -12.88 -16.36
CA THR A 11 -15.73 -11.94 -15.96
C THR A 11 -15.33 -11.20 -14.67
N VAL A 12 -14.66 -11.88 -13.74
CA VAL A 12 -14.10 -11.31 -12.51
C VAL A 12 -12.62 -11.65 -12.46
N LEU A 13 -11.81 -10.67 -12.12
CA LEU A 13 -10.37 -10.82 -11.93
C LEU A 13 -10.01 -10.50 -10.48
N ALA A 14 -9.53 -11.50 -9.74
CA ALA A 14 -9.02 -11.30 -8.38
C ALA A 14 -7.49 -11.32 -8.40
N THR A 15 -6.84 -10.23 -7.92
CA THR A 15 -5.38 -10.11 -7.97
C THR A 15 -4.85 -9.02 -7.03
N TYR A 16 -3.53 -8.89 -6.95
CA TYR A 16 -2.90 -7.77 -6.25
C TYR A 16 -3.07 -6.45 -7.03
N PRO A 17 -3.16 -5.30 -6.35
CA PRO A 17 -3.20 -3.98 -7.00
C PRO A 17 -2.09 -3.76 -8.03
N THR A 18 -0.85 -4.14 -7.69
CA THR A 18 0.29 -4.01 -8.63
C THR A 18 0.13 -4.89 -9.87
N CYS A 19 -0.41 -6.10 -9.72
CA CYS A 19 -0.69 -6.99 -10.85
C CYS A 19 -1.83 -6.44 -11.73
N ALA A 20 -2.90 -5.93 -11.12
CA ALA A 20 -4.00 -5.29 -11.85
C ALA A 20 -3.48 -4.08 -12.67
N LEU A 21 -2.60 -3.28 -12.07
CA LEU A 21 -1.96 -2.17 -12.76
C LEU A 21 -1.07 -2.62 -13.93
N MET A 22 -0.28 -3.68 -13.77
CA MET A 22 0.52 -4.25 -14.88
C MET A 22 -0.37 -4.71 -16.03
N LEU A 23 -1.49 -5.37 -15.74
CA LEU A 23 -2.46 -5.77 -16.75
C LEU A 23 -3.12 -4.56 -17.43
N ALA A 24 -3.42 -3.50 -16.68
CA ALA A 24 -3.94 -2.25 -17.20
C ALA A 24 -2.96 -1.58 -18.19
N GLU A 25 -1.65 -1.60 -17.90
CA GLU A 25 -0.63 -1.10 -18.82
C GLU A 25 -0.54 -1.96 -20.10
N GLU A 26 -0.65 -3.28 -20.00
CA GLU A 26 -0.70 -4.16 -21.15
C GLU A 26 -1.95 -3.90 -22.03
N ALA A 27 -3.11 -3.68 -21.40
CA ALA A 27 -4.34 -3.33 -22.10
C ALA A 27 -4.21 -1.98 -22.83
N ARG A 28 -3.68 -0.96 -22.17
CA ARG A 28 -3.43 0.37 -22.77
C ARG A 28 -2.42 0.33 -23.92
N ALA A 29 -1.47 -0.58 -23.86
CA ALA A 29 -0.50 -0.79 -24.93
C ALA A 29 -1.04 -1.66 -26.09
N GLY A 30 -2.29 -2.10 -26.03
CA GLY A 30 -2.91 -2.97 -27.04
C GLY A 30 -2.34 -4.40 -27.07
N ARG A 31 -1.77 -4.85 -25.97
CA ARG A 31 -1.19 -6.20 -25.83
C ARG A 31 -2.05 -7.15 -24.99
N LEU A 32 -3.16 -6.65 -24.40
CA LEU A 32 -4.12 -7.45 -23.67
C LEU A 32 -5.54 -6.97 -23.99
N HIS A 33 -6.41 -7.90 -24.42
CA HIS A 33 -7.78 -7.63 -24.82
C HIS A 33 -8.75 -8.46 -23.98
N ILE A 34 -9.03 -8.00 -22.76
CA ILE A 34 -10.04 -8.58 -21.86
C ILE A 34 -11.02 -7.49 -21.41
N ALA A 35 -12.24 -7.88 -21.06
CA ALA A 35 -13.27 -7.00 -20.56
C ALA A 35 -13.90 -7.56 -19.28
N PRO A 36 -13.19 -7.55 -18.14
CA PRO A 36 -13.77 -8.00 -16.89
C PRO A 36 -14.87 -7.03 -16.45
N ARG A 37 -15.94 -7.55 -15.84
CA ARG A 37 -16.99 -6.72 -15.23
C ARG A 37 -16.57 -6.13 -13.89
N GLU A 38 -15.66 -6.83 -13.21
CA GLU A 38 -15.21 -6.45 -11.88
C GLU A 38 -13.77 -6.94 -11.64
N ILE A 39 -12.97 -6.10 -10.98
CA ILE A 39 -11.63 -6.48 -10.50
C ILE A 39 -11.62 -6.37 -8.99
N TRP A 40 -11.28 -7.48 -8.32
CA TRP A 40 -11.08 -7.53 -6.86
C TRP A 40 -9.60 -7.45 -6.53
N THR A 41 -9.25 -6.50 -5.67
CA THR A 41 -7.87 -6.31 -5.21
C THR A 41 -7.76 -6.54 -3.71
N GLY A 42 -6.55 -6.89 -3.26
CA GLY A 42 -6.24 -7.06 -1.84
C GLY A 42 -4.80 -7.46 -1.62
N GLY A 43 -4.37 -7.49 -0.37
CA GLY A 43 -3.02 -7.92 0.02
C GLY A 43 -1.89 -6.92 -0.24
N GLU A 44 -2.17 -5.83 -0.93
CA GLU A 44 -1.29 -4.67 -1.13
C GLU A 44 -2.13 -3.39 -1.05
N THR A 45 -1.51 -2.24 -0.85
CA THR A 45 -2.22 -0.95 -0.83
C THR A 45 -2.67 -0.56 -2.24
N LEU A 46 -3.97 -0.40 -2.44
CA LEU A 46 -4.57 0.18 -3.64
C LEU A 46 -4.63 1.71 -3.47
N THR A 47 -3.74 2.44 -4.12
CA THR A 47 -3.77 3.90 -4.08
C THR A 47 -4.87 4.46 -4.97
N PRO A 48 -5.37 5.70 -4.72
CA PRO A 48 -6.34 6.35 -5.60
C PRO A 48 -5.83 6.50 -7.05
N ALA A 49 -4.54 6.75 -7.24
CA ALA A 49 -3.92 6.86 -8.56
C ALA A 49 -3.93 5.53 -9.32
N MET A 50 -3.56 4.44 -8.65
CA MET A 50 -3.64 3.09 -9.23
C MET A 50 -5.07 2.73 -9.61
N ARG A 51 -6.03 2.98 -8.71
CA ARG A 51 -7.46 2.74 -8.97
C ARG A 51 -7.91 3.45 -10.23
N ARG A 52 -7.74 4.77 -10.32
CA ARG A 52 -8.12 5.55 -11.52
C ARG A 52 -7.52 4.98 -12.80
N ARG A 53 -6.25 4.56 -12.74
CA ARG A 53 -5.55 4.05 -13.91
C ARG A 53 -6.05 2.68 -14.37
N ILE A 54 -6.38 1.79 -13.42
CA ILE A 54 -6.95 0.48 -13.71
C ILE A 54 -8.38 0.63 -14.24
N GLU A 55 -9.23 1.41 -13.57
CA GLU A 55 -10.61 1.69 -14.00
C GLU A 55 -10.66 2.26 -15.42
N ALA A 56 -9.80 3.25 -15.71
CA ALA A 56 -9.72 3.84 -17.05
C ALA A 56 -9.25 2.86 -18.15
N SER A 57 -8.61 1.74 -17.77
CA SER A 57 -8.10 0.76 -18.74
C SER A 57 -9.10 -0.35 -19.05
N PHE A 58 -9.95 -0.70 -18.10
CA PHE A 58 -10.88 -1.83 -18.22
C PHE A 58 -12.36 -1.43 -18.21
N ASP A 59 -12.66 -0.16 -17.93
CA ASP A 59 -14.04 0.35 -17.79
C ASP A 59 -14.90 -0.53 -16.88
N CYS A 60 -14.35 -0.91 -15.74
CA CYS A 60 -15.00 -1.79 -14.77
C CYS A 60 -14.83 -1.30 -13.33
N ARG A 61 -15.71 -1.81 -12.44
CA ARG A 61 -15.61 -1.54 -11.02
C ARG A 61 -14.40 -2.25 -10.41
N ILE A 62 -13.69 -1.55 -9.50
CA ILE A 62 -12.68 -2.16 -8.65
C ILE A 62 -13.22 -2.25 -7.24
N GLY A 63 -13.21 -3.47 -6.68
CA GLY A 63 -13.40 -3.72 -5.26
C GLY A 63 -12.05 -3.88 -4.58
N ASN A 64 -11.95 -3.48 -3.31
CA ASN A 64 -10.77 -3.69 -2.50
C ASN A 64 -11.11 -4.45 -1.23
N SER A 65 -10.15 -5.23 -0.72
CA SER A 65 -10.28 -5.97 0.54
C SER A 65 -9.01 -5.82 1.37
N TYR A 66 -9.21 -5.77 2.67
CA TYR A 66 -8.13 -5.83 3.64
C TYR A 66 -8.17 -7.18 4.35
N GLY A 67 -7.02 -7.80 4.50
CA GLY A 67 -6.87 -9.08 5.19
C GLY A 67 -5.41 -9.41 5.46
N ALA A 68 -5.22 -10.33 6.38
CA ALA A 68 -3.92 -10.88 6.76
C ALA A 68 -3.93 -12.40 6.60
N SER A 69 -2.77 -13.05 6.67
CA SER A 69 -2.70 -14.52 6.63
C SER A 69 -3.45 -15.16 7.81
N GLU A 70 -3.51 -14.46 8.92
CA GLU A 70 -4.19 -14.83 10.15
C GLU A 70 -5.73 -14.77 10.03
N PHE A 71 -6.24 -13.90 9.15
CA PHE A 71 -7.64 -13.77 8.81
C PHE A 71 -7.82 -13.02 7.48
N LEU A 72 -8.21 -13.73 6.42
CA LEU A 72 -8.23 -13.20 5.06
C LEU A 72 -9.30 -12.15 4.79
N ALA A 73 -10.41 -12.17 5.52
CA ALA A 73 -11.58 -11.33 5.28
C ALA A 73 -11.80 -10.33 6.41
N LEU A 74 -10.79 -9.53 6.76
CA LEU A 74 -10.88 -8.53 7.84
C LEU A 74 -11.81 -7.37 7.48
N ALA A 75 -11.71 -6.84 6.25
CA ALA A 75 -12.60 -5.81 5.76
C ALA A 75 -12.80 -5.88 4.25
N ALA A 76 -13.98 -5.42 3.79
CA ALA A 76 -14.34 -5.35 2.39
C ALA A 76 -14.87 -3.96 2.02
N GLU A 77 -14.54 -3.51 0.82
CA GLU A 77 -14.88 -2.19 0.36
C GLU A 77 -16.35 -2.08 -0.08
N CYS A 78 -17.04 -1.07 0.41
CA CYS A 78 -18.39 -0.73 -0.02
C CYS A 78 -18.37 0.16 -1.29
N ARG A 79 -19.59 0.47 -1.81
CA ARG A 79 -19.75 1.35 -2.99
C ARG A 79 -19.22 2.78 -2.83
N HIS A 80 -18.94 3.20 -1.60
CA HIS A 80 -18.38 4.52 -1.30
C HIS A 80 -16.86 4.50 -1.07
N GLY A 81 -16.22 3.35 -1.27
CA GLY A 81 -14.76 3.21 -1.11
C GLY A 81 -14.28 2.99 0.33
N HIS A 82 -15.20 2.78 1.28
CA HIS A 82 -14.87 2.51 2.68
C HIS A 82 -14.73 1.01 2.92
N LEU A 83 -13.65 0.60 3.58
CA LEU A 83 -13.39 -0.78 3.98
C LEU A 83 -14.13 -1.10 5.29
N HIS A 84 -15.31 -1.70 5.19
CA HIS A 84 -16.10 -2.11 6.35
C HIS A 84 -15.53 -3.34 7.03
N VAL A 85 -15.36 -3.25 8.35
CA VAL A 85 -14.85 -4.33 9.19
C VAL A 85 -15.87 -5.48 9.27
N ASN A 86 -15.37 -6.70 9.18
CA ASN A 86 -16.18 -7.91 9.39
C ASN A 86 -16.30 -8.22 10.89
N GLU A 87 -17.05 -7.39 11.62
CA GLU A 87 -17.17 -7.41 13.09
C GLU A 87 -17.83 -8.68 13.63
N ASP A 88 -18.56 -9.42 12.80
CA ASP A 88 -19.13 -10.73 13.19
C ASP A 88 -18.03 -11.77 13.48
N TRP A 89 -16.84 -11.58 12.90
CA TRP A 89 -15.77 -12.58 12.92
C TRP A 89 -14.43 -12.08 13.45
N ALA A 90 -14.24 -10.77 13.54
CA ALA A 90 -13.00 -10.18 13.97
C ALA A 90 -13.21 -8.90 14.79
N ILE A 91 -12.41 -8.74 15.85
CA ILE A 91 -12.25 -7.46 16.55
C ILE A 91 -10.91 -6.89 16.14
N LEU A 92 -10.92 -5.67 15.63
CA LEU A 92 -9.71 -4.89 15.31
C LEU A 92 -9.57 -3.73 16.29
N GLU A 93 -8.39 -3.58 16.85
CA GLU A 93 -8.04 -2.48 17.75
C GLU A 93 -6.86 -1.71 17.14
N SER A 94 -7.05 -0.43 16.81
CA SER A 94 -5.96 0.47 16.47
C SER A 94 -5.34 1.00 17.76
N VAL A 95 -4.04 0.73 17.99
CA VAL A 95 -3.40 0.99 19.30
C VAL A 95 -2.10 1.77 19.15
N ASP A 96 -1.74 2.50 20.20
CA ASP A 96 -0.46 3.19 20.31
C ASP A 96 0.69 2.23 20.66
N ARG A 97 1.89 2.77 20.95
CA ARG A 97 3.08 1.98 21.32
C ARG A 97 2.97 1.30 22.68
N HIS A 98 2.01 1.70 23.51
CA HIS A 98 1.72 1.12 24.81
C HIS A 98 0.55 0.15 24.77
N LEU A 99 0.06 -0.18 23.57
CA LEU A 99 -1.11 -1.02 23.32
C LEU A 99 -2.42 -0.45 23.87
N ALA A 100 -2.48 0.88 24.08
CA ALA A 100 -3.70 1.60 24.42
C ALA A 100 -4.43 2.01 23.14
N PRO A 101 -5.78 1.94 23.11
CA PRO A 101 -6.56 2.35 21.94
C PRO A 101 -6.31 3.83 21.58
N VAL A 102 -6.21 4.12 20.28
CA VAL A 102 -6.13 5.49 19.78
C VAL A 102 -7.55 6.04 19.49
N PRO A 103 -7.73 7.36 19.48
CA PRO A 103 -9.01 7.97 19.11
C PRO A 103 -9.45 7.56 17.70
N ASP A 104 -10.76 7.56 17.50
CA ASP A 104 -11.43 7.30 16.23
C ASP A 104 -10.87 8.20 15.11
N GLY A 105 -10.67 7.64 13.92
CA GLY A 105 -10.08 8.34 12.78
C GLY A 105 -8.58 8.60 12.87
N GLN A 106 -7.88 8.13 13.90
CA GLN A 106 -6.43 8.26 14.02
C GLN A 106 -5.72 6.95 13.71
N PHE A 107 -4.60 7.06 12.99
CA PHE A 107 -3.73 5.92 12.75
C PHE A 107 -2.97 5.52 14.02
N GLY A 108 -3.13 4.28 14.44
CA GLY A 108 -2.37 3.69 15.53
C GLY A 108 -0.90 3.43 15.17
N HIS A 109 -0.15 2.95 16.15
CA HIS A 109 1.19 2.40 15.92
C HIS A 109 1.10 1.03 15.28
N THR A 110 0.16 0.20 15.72
CA THR A 110 -0.13 -1.12 15.17
C THR A 110 -1.61 -1.48 15.35
N THR A 111 -2.00 -2.61 14.76
CA THR A 111 -3.37 -3.15 14.84
C THR A 111 -3.34 -4.49 15.55
N LEU A 112 -4.18 -4.64 16.57
CA LEU A 112 -4.39 -5.92 17.23
C LEU A 112 -5.63 -6.60 16.67
N LEU A 113 -5.50 -7.89 16.35
CA LEU A 113 -6.57 -8.76 15.87
C LEU A 113 -6.99 -9.74 16.95
N THR A 114 -8.29 -9.78 17.25
CA THR A 114 -8.92 -10.92 17.91
C THR A 114 -9.80 -11.65 16.91
N ASN A 115 -9.47 -12.92 16.62
CA ASN A 115 -10.18 -13.74 15.65
C ASN A 115 -11.26 -14.56 16.35
N LEU A 116 -12.54 -14.23 16.11
CA LEU A 116 -13.69 -14.90 16.71
C LEU A 116 -14.10 -16.18 15.99
N ALA A 117 -13.60 -16.41 14.77
CA ALA A 117 -13.96 -17.57 13.94
C ALA A 117 -13.11 -18.82 14.24
N ASN A 118 -11.87 -18.66 14.71
CA ASN A 118 -10.95 -19.76 14.90
C ASN A 118 -10.87 -20.21 16.37
N HIS A 119 -11.67 -21.22 16.72
CA HIS A 119 -11.70 -21.78 18.06
C HIS A 119 -10.61 -22.83 18.32
N VAL A 120 -9.93 -23.32 17.28
CA VAL A 120 -8.88 -24.35 17.40
C VAL A 120 -7.54 -23.72 17.74
N GLN A 121 -7.24 -22.58 17.09
CA GLN A 121 -6.06 -21.78 17.37
C GLN A 121 -6.50 -20.32 17.54
N PRO A 122 -7.00 -19.97 18.73
CA PRO A 122 -7.51 -18.63 18.96
C PRO A 122 -6.39 -17.60 18.89
N LEU A 123 -6.63 -16.54 18.15
CA LEU A 123 -5.79 -15.34 18.14
C LEU A 123 -6.49 -14.25 18.95
N ILE A 124 -5.91 -13.84 20.04
CA ILE A 124 -6.44 -12.80 20.93
C ILE A 124 -5.43 -11.68 21.03
N ARG A 125 -5.82 -10.49 20.59
CA ARG A 125 -4.97 -9.29 20.53
C ARG A 125 -3.63 -9.56 19.86
N TYR A 126 -3.65 -10.31 18.75
CA TYR A 126 -2.47 -10.62 17.94
C TYR A 126 -2.04 -9.38 17.17
N ASP A 127 -0.77 -9.01 17.27
CA ASP A 127 -0.21 -7.86 16.57
C ASP A 127 -0.01 -8.18 15.07
N LEU A 128 -0.82 -7.53 14.23
CA LEU A 128 -0.72 -7.65 12.77
C LEU A 128 0.48 -6.88 12.19
N GLY A 129 1.00 -5.90 12.92
CA GLY A 129 2.03 -4.99 12.42
C GLY A 129 1.51 -4.01 11.36
N ASP A 130 0.21 -3.87 11.19
CA ASP A 130 -0.41 -2.94 10.25
C ASP A 130 -0.89 -1.67 10.98
N ARG A 131 -0.85 -0.54 10.30
CA ARG A 131 -1.35 0.75 10.78
C ARG A 131 -2.68 1.04 10.11
N ILE A 132 -3.73 1.09 10.93
CA ILE A 132 -5.09 1.45 10.48
C ILE A 132 -5.63 2.63 11.26
N ALA A 133 -6.56 3.37 10.67
CA ALA A 133 -7.49 4.24 11.36
C ALA A 133 -8.88 3.59 11.33
N LEU A 134 -9.52 3.45 12.50
CA LEU A 134 -10.90 2.95 12.62
C LEU A 134 -11.85 4.14 12.68
N HIS A 135 -13.02 4.01 12.08
CA HIS A 135 -14.06 5.01 12.02
C HIS A 135 -15.40 4.39 12.43
N GLY A 136 -15.98 4.87 13.52
CA GLY A 136 -17.31 4.44 14.01
C GLY A 136 -18.47 5.30 13.47
N ASP A 137 -18.17 6.37 12.74
CA ASP A 137 -19.19 7.20 12.14
C ASP A 137 -19.97 6.47 11.02
N PRO A 138 -21.27 6.79 10.84
CA PRO A 138 -22.10 6.11 9.85
C PRO A 138 -21.62 6.29 8.43
N CYS A 139 -21.45 5.17 7.70
CA CYS A 139 -21.15 5.21 6.27
C CYS A 139 -22.43 5.46 5.45
N PRO A 140 -22.37 6.32 4.40
CA PRO A 140 -23.50 6.52 3.48
C PRO A 140 -24.00 5.27 2.76
N CYS A 141 -23.25 4.17 2.78
CA CYS A 141 -23.67 2.89 2.19
C CYS A 141 -24.79 2.21 3.01
N GLY A 142 -24.97 2.59 4.30
CA GLY A 142 -25.96 2.04 5.21
C GLY A 142 -25.50 0.81 5.99
N MET A 143 -24.26 0.35 5.83
CA MET A 143 -23.70 -0.72 6.66
C MET A 143 -23.47 -0.20 8.09
N PRO A 144 -23.89 -0.96 9.12
CA PRO A 144 -23.77 -0.52 10.52
C PRO A 144 -22.38 -0.74 11.13
N THR A 145 -21.53 -1.53 10.47
CA THR A 145 -20.19 -1.87 10.97
C THR A 145 -19.23 -0.70 10.82
N ALA A 146 -18.25 -0.60 11.69
CA ALA A 146 -17.14 0.34 11.54
C ALA A 146 -16.42 0.15 10.18
N TRP A 147 -15.79 1.20 9.71
CA TRP A 147 -14.94 1.14 8.53
C TRP A 147 -13.52 1.60 8.87
N LEU A 148 -12.57 1.27 8.02
CA LEU A 148 -11.17 1.55 8.27
C LEU A 148 -10.43 2.10 7.04
N GLU A 149 -9.33 2.78 7.33
CA GLU A 149 -8.29 3.14 6.37
C GLU A 149 -7.00 2.38 6.71
N VAL A 150 -6.26 1.98 5.69
CA VAL A 150 -4.97 1.29 5.84
C VAL A 150 -3.85 2.20 5.37
N GLU A 151 -2.90 2.54 6.27
CA GLU A 151 -1.72 3.32 5.92
C GLU A 151 -0.57 2.44 5.40
N GLY A 152 -0.50 1.21 5.88
CA GLY A 152 0.54 0.23 5.58
C GLY A 152 1.10 -0.44 6.82
N ARG A 153 2.29 -1.03 6.70
CA ARG A 153 2.91 -1.71 7.82
C ARG A 153 3.69 -0.74 8.73
N SER A 154 3.67 -1.02 10.02
CA SER A 154 4.42 -0.24 11.01
C SER A 154 5.95 -0.37 10.83
N ASP A 155 6.42 -1.53 10.35
CA ASP A 155 7.83 -1.80 10.07
C ASP A 155 8.31 -1.28 8.70
N ASP A 156 7.40 -0.77 7.86
CA ASP A 156 7.74 -0.12 6.59
C ASP A 156 7.83 1.42 6.70
N LEU A 157 7.57 1.99 7.88
CA LEU A 157 7.78 3.42 8.11
C LEU A 157 9.26 3.77 7.93
N LEU A 158 9.53 4.81 7.13
CA LEU A 158 10.86 5.38 7.06
C LEU A 158 11.08 6.32 8.24
N THR A 159 12.20 6.15 8.93
CA THR A 159 12.64 7.08 9.97
C THR A 159 13.86 7.83 9.48
N LEU A 160 13.68 9.08 9.11
CA LEU A 160 14.73 9.97 8.63
C LEU A 160 15.01 11.06 9.67
N TYR A 161 16.19 11.66 9.62
CA TYR A 161 16.59 12.68 10.57
C TYR A 161 16.81 14.02 9.87
N ASP A 162 16.25 15.09 10.48
CA ASP A 162 16.46 16.47 10.01
C ASP A 162 17.88 16.98 10.38
N THR A 163 18.17 18.25 10.03
CA THR A 163 19.47 18.90 10.35
C THR A 163 19.74 19.03 11.84
N GLN A 164 18.70 18.96 12.68
CA GLN A 164 18.81 19.01 14.15
C GLN A 164 18.78 17.60 14.78
N ARG A 165 18.90 16.53 13.98
CA ARG A 165 18.80 15.12 14.38
C ARG A 165 17.47 14.74 15.03
N ARG A 166 16.40 15.44 14.73
CA ARG A 166 15.05 15.04 15.15
C ARG A 166 14.51 14.02 14.14
N ALA A 167 13.90 12.95 14.67
CA ALA A 167 13.31 11.91 13.84
C ALA A 167 12.02 12.41 13.17
N VAL A 168 11.91 12.17 11.89
CA VAL A 168 10.70 12.41 11.07
C VAL A 168 10.28 11.09 10.46
N TRP A 169 9.02 10.71 10.69
CA TRP A 169 8.46 9.46 10.17
C TRP A 169 7.69 9.73 8.90
N LEU A 170 8.00 8.98 7.86
CA LEU A 170 7.29 9.05 6.59
C LEU A 170 6.57 7.73 6.32
N SER A 171 5.26 7.81 6.06
CA SER A 171 4.48 6.60 5.78
C SER A 171 4.70 6.11 4.34
N PRO A 172 4.68 4.79 4.10
CA PRO A 172 4.75 4.22 2.76
C PRO A 172 3.68 4.77 1.82
N LEU A 173 2.46 4.95 2.33
CA LEU A 173 1.34 5.48 1.55
C LEU A 173 1.63 6.91 1.05
N ALA A 174 2.09 7.80 1.93
CA ALA A 174 2.41 9.19 1.55
C ALA A 174 3.52 9.23 0.48
N LEU A 175 4.59 8.46 0.67
CA LEU A 175 5.71 8.38 -0.28
C LEU A 175 5.26 7.83 -1.64
N THR A 176 4.40 6.82 -1.62
CA THR A 176 3.83 6.23 -2.84
C THR A 176 2.95 7.24 -3.56
N THR A 177 2.04 7.92 -2.86
CA THR A 177 1.15 8.93 -3.42
C THR A 177 1.93 10.06 -4.08
N VAL A 178 2.99 10.54 -3.43
CA VAL A 178 3.86 11.60 -3.99
C VAL A 178 4.49 11.19 -5.32
N LEU A 179 4.95 9.95 -5.44
CA LEU A 179 5.56 9.45 -6.68
C LEU A 179 4.53 9.17 -7.77
N GLU A 180 3.38 8.61 -7.42
CA GLU A 180 2.32 8.27 -8.37
C GLU A 180 1.59 9.51 -8.88
N ASP A 181 1.02 10.33 -7.99
CA ASP A 181 0.25 11.51 -8.36
C ASP A 181 1.15 12.66 -8.85
N GLY A 182 2.28 12.88 -8.16
CA GLY A 182 3.16 14.00 -8.46
C GLY A 182 4.10 13.76 -9.64
N ALA A 183 4.60 12.56 -9.83
CA ALA A 183 5.58 12.25 -10.87
C ALA A 183 5.06 11.29 -11.96
N GLY A 184 3.88 10.67 -11.79
CA GLY A 184 3.35 9.63 -12.67
C GLY A 184 4.19 8.36 -12.69
N VAL A 185 4.89 8.06 -11.58
CA VAL A 185 5.78 6.90 -11.45
C VAL A 185 5.10 5.84 -10.61
N PHE A 186 4.72 4.72 -11.22
CA PHE A 186 3.99 3.62 -10.59
C PHE A 186 4.88 2.40 -10.31
N ALA A 187 5.83 2.13 -11.20
CA ALA A 187 6.77 1.01 -11.08
C ALA A 187 8.09 1.50 -10.47
N PHE A 188 8.19 1.43 -9.15
CA PHE A 188 9.37 1.89 -8.42
C PHE A 188 9.62 1.05 -7.16
N ARG A 189 10.83 1.22 -6.61
CA ARG A 189 11.22 0.79 -5.27
C ARG A 189 12.02 1.90 -4.60
N LEU A 190 11.56 2.30 -3.42
CA LEU A 190 12.20 3.31 -2.56
C LEU A 190 12.76 2.62 -1.33
N GLU A 191 14.06 2.77 -1.10
CA GLU A 191 14.77 2.17 0.01
C GLU A 191 15.44 3.25 0.85
N GLN A 192 15.28 3.18 2.14
CA GLN A 192 16.10 3.95 3.06
C GLN A 192 17.48 3.28 3.17
N THR A 193 18.53 4.02 2.82
CA THR A 193 19.92 3.53 2.82
C THR A 193 20.76 4.12 3.95
N GLY A 194 20.21 5.04 4.71
CA GLY A 194 20.84 5.68 5.87
C GLY A 194 19.88 6.65 6.54
N ASP A 195 20.31 7.25 7.64
CA ASP A 195 19.54 8.21 8.43
C ASP A 195 19.08 9.43 7.63
N THR A 196 19.83 9.80 6.61
CA THR A 196 19.57 10.94 5.71
C THR A 196 19.74 10.58 4.24
N ALA A 197 19.53 9.31 3.88
CA ALA A 197 19.76 8.85 2.51
C ALA A 197 18.67 7.89 2.03
N LEU A 198 18.19 8.14 0.81
CA LEU A 198 17.19 7.33 0.12
C LEU A 198 17.70 6.93 -1.27
N LEU A 199 17.36 5.71 -1.68
CA LEU A 199 17.56 5.19 -3.02
C LEU A 199 16.20 4.94 -3.68
N LEU A 200 15.92 5.64 -4.77
CA LEU A 200 14.72 5.45 -5.58
C LEU A 200 15.10 4.74 -6.89
N ASN A 201 14.65 3.51 -7.04
CA ASN A 201 14.73 2.73 -8.28
C ASN A 201 13.44 2.89 -9.07
N ILE A 202 13.52 3.34 -10.34
CA ILE A 202 12.39 3.41 -11.28
C ILE A 202 12.61 2.31 -12.33
N VAL A 203 11.57 1.47 -12.52
CA VAL A 203 11.68 0.30 -13.41
C VAL A 203 11.81 0.70 -14.88
N ASP A 204 11.16 1.79 -15.28
CA ASP A 204 11.21 2.28 -16.66
C ASP A 204 12.60 2.72 -17.07
N GLY A 205 13.01 2.30 -18.28
CA GLY A 205 14.28 2.63 -18.89
C GLY A 205 14.16 3.59 -20.09
N GLY A 206 15.29 3.90 -20.74
CA GLY A 206 15.34 4.70 -21.96
C GLY A 206 14.99 6.17 -21.79
N LYS A 207 14.40 6.79 -22.82
CA LYS A 207 14.03 8.23 -22.80
C LYS A 207 12.89 8.51 -21.82
N ALA A 208 11.87 7.64 -21.77
CA ALA A 208 10.74 7.75 -20.86
C ALA A 208 11.18 7.65 -19.39
N GLY A 209 12.08 6.71 -19.09
CA GLY A 209 12.65 6.56 -17.75
C GLY A 209 13.46 7.79 -17.29
N ARG A 210 14.26 8.41 -18.17
CA ARG A 210 14.97 9.66 -17.83
C ARG A 210 14.02 10.83 -17.52
N ALA A 211 12.94 10.96 -18.27
CA ALA A 211 11.93 11.99 -18.00
C ALA A 211 11.20 11.72 -16.67
N ALA A 212 10.82 10.47 -16.39
CA ALA A 212 10.24 10.04 -15.13
C ALA A 212 11.19 10.29 -13.95
N GLN A 213 12.48 9.99 -14.10
CA GLN A 213 13.53 10.25 -13.12
C GLN A 213 13.63 11.74 -12.77
N ALA A 214 13.62 12.63 -13.77
CA ALA A 214 13.70 14.08 -13.55
C ALA A 214 12.48 14.58 -12.77
N ARG A 215 11.26 14.15 -13.18
CA ARG A 215 10.03 14.51 -12.46
C ARG A 215 10.02 13.99 -11.03
N ALA A 216 10.33 12.70 -10.85
CA ALA A 216 10.37 12.06 -9.53
C ALA A 216 11.35 12.78 -8.60
N ARG A 217 12.54 13.12 -9.07
CA ARG A 217 13.54 13.87 -8.29
C ARG A 217 13.00 15.20 -7.83
N THR A 218 12.37 15.97 -8.73
CA THR A 218 11.84 17.30 -8.41
C THR A 218 10.71 17.24 -7.40
N VAL A 219 9.73 16.38 -7.64
CA VAL A 219 8.54 16.24 -6.78
C VAL A 219 8.94 15.70 -5.41
N PHE A 220 9.77 14.69 -5.38
CA PHE A 220 10.19 14.03 -4.15
C PHE A 220 11.07 14.94 -3.28
N LYS A 221 11.97 15.71 -3.92
CA LYS A 221 12.80 16.70 -3.21
C LYS A 221 11.94 17.79 -2.59
N ARG A 222 10.91 18.30 -3.30
CA ARG A 222 9.97 19.28 -2.76
C ARG A 222 9.22 18.72 -1.55
N TYR A 223 8.67 17.51 -1.67
CA TYR A 223 7.99 16.84 -0.57
C TYR A 223 8.88 16.71 0.67
N LEU A 224 10.12 16.25 0.52
CA LEU A 224 11.06 16.14 1.64
C LEU A 224 11.36 17.50 2.29
N GLN A 225 11.46 18.59 1.51
CA GLN A 225 11.62 19.94 2.03
C GLN A 225 10.41 20.38 2.85
N GLU A 226 9.19 20.10 2.38
CA GLU A 226 7.93 20.39 3.09
C GLU A 226 7.84 19.61 4.40
N GLN A 227 8.47 18.42 4.50
CA GLN A 227 8.57 17.63 5.72
C GLN A 227 9.75 18.03 6.63
N GLY A 228 10.50 19.10 6.31
CA GLY A 228 11.67 19.51 7.08
C GLY A 228 12.93 18.68 6.82
N LEU A 229 12.92 17.82 5.82
CA LEU A 229 13.98 16.88 5.46
C LEU A 229 14.80 17.33 4.23
N GLY A 230 15.04 18.64 4.09
CA GLY A 230 15.82 19.17 2.97
C GLY A 230 17.29 18.73 2.91
N ASN A 231 17.80 18.15 4.01
CA ASN A 231 19.14 17.56 4.13
C ASN A 231 19.21 16.11 3.63
N VAL A 232 18.08 15.48 3.32
CA VAL A 232 18.06 14.07 2.89
C VAL A 232 18.48 13.95 1.44
N ALA A 233 19.52 13.13 1.20
CA ALA A 233 20.01 12.83 -0.14
C ALA A 233 19.12 11.77 -0.80
N VAL A 234 18.67 12.06 -2.03
CA VAL A 234 17.88 11.11 -2.84
C VAL A 234 18.68 10.73 -4.09
N LYS A 235 19.14 9.49 -4.14
CA LYS A 235 19.72 8.90 -5.34
C LYS A 235 18.61 8.25 -6.16
N VAL A 236 18.46 8.67 -7.42
CA VAL A 236 17.46 8.11 -8.34
C VAL A 236 18.17 7.35 -9.44
N VAL A 237 17.80 6.09 -9.64
CA VAL A 237 18.33 5.20 -10.69
C VAL A 237 17.18 4.61 -11.51
N CYS A 238 17.45 4.20 -12.74
CA CYS A 238 16.44 3.66 -13.66
C CYS A 238 16.89 2.34 -14.27
N GLY A 239 15.93 1.51 -14.68
CA GLY A 239 16.17 0.29 -15.45
C GLY A 239 16.45 -0.95 -14.60
N VAL A 240 16.30 -0.88 -13.29
CA VAL A 240 16.43 -2.04 -12.40
C VAL A 240 15.04 -2.50 -11.96
N SER A 241 14.68 -3.71 -12.38
CA SER A 241 13.42 -4.32 -11.89
C SER A 241 13.65 -4.89 -10.49
N PRO A 242 12.90 -4.43 -9.46
CA PRO A 242 13.02 -5.02 -8.14
C PRO A 242 12.47 -6.45 -8.15
N ALA A 243 13.16 -7.36 -7.46
CA ALA A 243 12.64 -8.70 -7.25
C ALA A 243 11.39 -8.66 -6.33
N PRO A 244 10.34 -9.43 -6.64
CA PRO A 244 9.20 -9.57 -5.74
C PRO A 244 9.65 -10.19 -4.41
N GLY A 245 9.01 -9.79 -3.32
CA GLY A 245 9.18 -10.37 -2.00
C GLY A 245 8.57 -11.77 -1.89
N PRO A 246 8.65 -12.39 -0.70
CA PRO A 246 7.96 -13.65 -0.42
C PRO A 246 6.47 -13.57 -0.73
N GLY A 247 5.91 -14.60 -1.39
CA GLY A 247 4.50 -14.62 -1.81
C GLY A 247 4.17 -13.75 -3.03
N GLY A 248 5.19 -13.22 -3.75
CA GLY A 248 4.98 -12.46 -4.98
C GLY A 248 4.54 -11.00 -4.78
N LYS A 249 4.41 -10.54 -3.54
CA LYS A 249 4.03 -9.16 -3.23
C LYS A 249 5.19 -8.18 -3.50
N MET A 250 4.85 -7.02 -4.03
CA MET A 250 5.83 -5.95 -4.29
C MET A 250 5.93 -5.00 -3.10
N ARG A 251 7.02 -5.09 -2.33
CA ARG A 251 7.36 -4.05 -1.33
C ARG A 251 7.99 -2.87 -2.05
N ARG A 252 7.23 -1.81 -2.22
CA ARG A 252 7.66 -0.62 -2.96
C ARG A 252 8.43 0.39 -2.10
N VAL A 253 8.18 0.40 -0.78
CA VAL A 253 8.86 1.26 0.19
C VAL A 253 9.47 0.38 1.26
N ILE A 254 10.75 0.59 1.59
CA ILE A 254 11.51 -0.22 2.54
C ILE A 254 12.29 0.70 3.46
N GLY A 255 11.96 0.66 4.76
CA GLY A 255 12.71 1.33 5.80
C GLY A 255 14.05 0.64 6.10
N LEU A 256 14.92 1.30 6.88
CA LEU A 256 16.09 0.66 7.45
C LEU A 256 15.62 -0.47 8.37
N GLN A 257 16.04 -1.70 8.06
CA GLN A 257 15.92 -2.78 9.03
C GLN A 257 16.96 -2.50 10.14
N HIS A 258 16.51 -1.85 11.20
CA HIS A 258 17.26 -1.87 12.44
C HIS A 258 17.27 -3.34 12.87
N GLY A 259 18.46 -3.94 12.92
CA GLY A 259 18.61 -5.36 13.19
C GLY A 259 17.73 -5.76 14.37
N ALA A 260 16.81 -6.67 14.14
CA ALA A 260 16.05 -7.33 15.19
C ALA A 260 17.10 -8.00 16.09
N SER A 261 17.38 -7.38 17.23
CA SER A 261 18.03 -8.05 18.35
C SER A 261 17.13 -9.25 18.66
N ARG A 262 17.55 -10.42 18.19
CA ARG A 262 16.96 -11.68 18.63
C ARG A 262 17.22 -11.74 20.12
N ALA A 263 16.22 -11.38 20.92
CA ALA A 263 16.18 -11.79 22.31
C ALA A 263 16.09 -13.32 22.27
N THR A 264 17.21 -13.94 22.63
CA THR A 264 17.33 -15.34 23.00
C THR A 264 16.52 -15.62 24.26
#